data_9395d05e61878f78402dd3980ffa4573
#
_entry.id   9395d05e61878f78402dd3980ffa4573
#
_cell.length_a   1.000
_cell.length_b   1.000
_cell.length_c   1.000
_cell.angle_alpha   90.00
_cell.angle_beta   90.00
_cell.angle_gamma   90.00
#
_symmetry.space_group_name_H-M   'P 1'
#
loop_
_entity.id
_entity.type
_entity.pdbx_description
1 polymer ?
#
loop_
_entity_poly.entity_id
_entity_poly.type
_entity_poly.pdbx_seq_one_letter_code
_entity_poly.pdbx_strand_id
1 'polypeptide(L)'
;MVKKYIIVQTHTNKKQVYEDISRSLIEKRIAACVNIYPAVLSIYRYNSEVVEDNEYLIHVKTTIDKFNEIRKIIERLHNYETPEIISLEILEGNEKYLKWIQDEID
;
A
#
# COMPACT_ATOMS: atom_id res chain seq x y z
N MET A 1 14.16 -21.42 1.61
CA MET A 1 12.86 -20.93 1.13
C MET A 1 12.98 -19.50 0.64
N VAL A 2 12.53 -19.25 -0.57
CA VAL A 2 12.63 -17.90 -1.15
C VAL A 2 11.45 -17.07 -0.65
N LYS A 3 11.75 -15.93 -0.04
CA LYS A 3 10.71 -15.00 0.39
C LYS A 3 10.12 -14.28 -0.81
N LYS A 4 8.82 -14.11 -0.82
CA LYS A 4 8.15 -13.34 -1.87
C LYS A 4 8.00 -11.89 -1.42
N TYR A 5 8.36 -10.98 -2.32
CA TYR A 5 8.22 -9.54 -2.12
C TYR A 5 7.00 -9.03 -2.86
N ILE A 6 6.30 -8.11 -2.25
CA ILE A 6 5.07 -7.58 -2.82
C ILE A 6 5.00 -6.06 -2.67
N ILE A 7 4.14 -5.46 -3.50
CA ILE A 7 3.69 -4.09 -3.31
C ILE A 7 2.22 -4.18 -2.91
N VAL A 8 1.87 -3.64 -1.76
CA VAL A 8 0.46 -3.50 -1.38
C VAL A 8 0.00 -2.14 -1.87
N GLN A 9 -1.12 -2.11 -2.58
CA GLN A 9 -1.64 -0.90 -3.20
C GLN A 9 -2.98 -0.52 -2.61
N THR A 10 -3.14 0.76 -2.32
CA THR A 10 -4.41 1.37 -1.94
C THR A 10 -4.44 2.80 -2.45
N HIS A 11 -5.60 3.45 -2.40
CA HIS A 11 -5.78 4.84 -2.78
C HIS A 11 -6.52 5.57 -1.69
N THR A 12 -6.35 6.88 -1.62
CA THR A 12 -7.19 7.73 -0.77
C THR A 12 -7.24 9.14 -1.36
N ASN A 13 -8.33 9.84 -1.13
CA ASN A 13 -8.44 11.24 -1.53
C ASN A 13 -8.04 12.21 -0.41
N LYS A 14 -7.55 11.69 0.73
CA LYS A 14 -7.19 12.52 1.88
C LYS A 14 -5.72 12.39 2.24
N LYS A 15 -5.03 13.51 2.30
CA LYS A 15 -3.62 13.57 2.69
C LYS A 15 -3.38 12.96 4.08
N GLN A 16 -4.22 13.31 5.06
CA GLN A 16 -4.06 12.81 6.42
C GLN A 16 -4.11 11.28 6.48
N VAL A 17 -4.94 10.68 5.64
CA VAL A 17 -5.08 9.21 5.62
C VAL A 17 -3.80 8.55 5.12
N TYR A 18 -3.22 9.04 4.01
CA TYR A 18 -2.00 8.41 3.52
C TYR A 18 -0.82 8.65 4.48
N GLU A 19 -0.81 9.79 5.17
CA GLU A 19 0.23 10.05 6.16
C GLU A 19 0.11 9.08 7.34
N ASP A 20 -1.08 8.89 7.86
CA ASP A 20 -1.32 7.99 9.01
C ASP A 20 -0.99 6.55 8.65
N ILE A 21 -1.42 6.09 7.48
CA ILE A 21 -1.12 4.73 7.00
C ILE A 21 0.38 4.55 6.85
N SER A 22 1.03 5.45 6.13
CA SER A 22 2.46 5.32 5.83
C SER A 22 3.31 5.28 7.08
N ARG A 23 3.08 6.23 8.00
CA ARG A 23 3.85 6.29 9.23
C ARG A 23 3.64 5.06 10.10
N SER A 24 2.40 4.60 10.22
CA SER A 24 2.09 3.42 11.01
C SER A 24 2.83 2.18 10.50
N LEU A 25 2.82 1.97 9.18
CA LEU A 25 3.46 0.80 8.57
C LEU A 25 4.98 0.81 8.74
N ILE A 26 5.60 1.98 8.56
CA ILE A 26 7.05 2.10 8.69
C ILE A 26 7.49 2.00 10.16
N GLU A 27 6.80 2.67 11.06
CA GLU A 27 7.14 2.64 12.49
C GLU A 27 6.99 1.24 13.09
N LYS A 28 6.00 0.48 12.65
CA LYS A 28 5.79 -0.90 13.11
C LYS A 28 6.71 -1.91 12.44
N ARG A 29 7.53 -1.48 11.51
CA ARG A 29 8.49 -2.31 10.78
C ARG A 29 7.82 -3.48 10.04
N ILE A 30 6.63 -3.25 9.49
CA ILE A 30 5.94 -4.22 8.64
C ILE A 30 6.00 -3.85 7.16
N ALA A 31 6.54 -2.67 6.87
CA ALA A 31 6.82 -2.23 5.52
C ALA A 31 8.19 -1.57 5.49
N ALA A 32 8.91 -1.76 4.40
CA ALA A 32 10.24 -1.16 4.23
C ALA A 32 10.18 0.24 3.65
N CYS A 33 9.21 0.47 2.76
CA CYS A 33 9.11 1.73 2.04
C CYS A 33 7.67 1.96 1.61
N VAL A 34 7.23 3.21 1.70
CA VAL A 34 5.92 3.61 1.18
C VAL A 34 6.13 4.77 0.22
N ASN A 35 5.63 4.63 -1.00
CA ASN A 35 5.67 5.68 -2.01
C ASN A 35 4.26 6.21 -2.23
N ILE A 36 4.15 7.53 -2.32
CA ILE A 36 2.88 8.20 -2.56
C ILE A 36 2.94 8.88 -3.93
N TYR A 37 1.98 8.57 -4.79
CA TYR A 37 1.83 9.22 -6.08
C TYR A 37 0.72 10.26 -5.93
N PRO A 38 1.03 11.56 -6.11
CA PRO A 38 0.14 12.62 -5.67
C PRO A 38 -1.05 12.93 -6.57
N ALA A 39 -1.04 12.48 -7.82
CA ALA A 39 -2.07 12.89 -8.77
C ALA A 39 -2.49 11.73 -9.66
N VAL A 40 -3.38 10.89 -9.16
CA VAL A 40 -3.96 9.80 -9.92
C VAL A 40 -5.42 10.13 -10.17
N LEU A 41 -5.85 10.09 -11.44
CA LEU A 41 -7.26 10.21 -11.78
C LEU A 41 -7.85 8.80 -11.85
N SER A 42 -8.83 8.54 -11.00
CA SER A 42 -9.54 7.28 -10.98
C SER A 42 -10.92 7.47 -11.57
N ILE A 43 -11.30 6.59 -12.49
CA ILE A 43 -12.61 6.62 -13.15
C ILE A 43 -13.25 5.26 -12.88
N TYR A 44 -14.40 5.27 -12.23
CA TYR A 44 -15.02 4.01 -11.79
C TYR A 44 -16.53 4.18 -11.68
N ARG A 45 -17.21 3.05 -11.50
CA ARG A 45 -18.66 3.05 -11.29
C ARG A 45 -18.95 2.92 -9.82
N TYR A 46 -19.81 3.80 -9.34
CA TYR A 46 -20.26 3.78 -7.96
C TYR A 46 -21.74 4.17 -7.91
N ASN A 47 -22.57 3.36 -7.25
CA ASN A 47 -24.03 3.54 -7.19
C ASN A 47 -24.63 3.75 -8.59
N SER A 48 -24.22 2.93 -9.56
CA SER A 48 -24.71 2.96 -10.94
C SER A 48 -24.32 4.20 -11.74
N GLU A 49 -23.42 5.03 -11.22
CA GLU A 49 -22.94 6.23 -11.90
C GLU A 49 -21.45 6.12 -12.16
N VAL A 50 -20.99 6.78 -13.23
CA VAL A 50 -19.57 6.91 -13.52
C VAL A 50 -19.03 8.09 -12.74
N VAL A 51 -18.01 7.84 -11.94
CA VAL A 51 -17.40 8.83 -11.05
C VAL A 51 -15.95 9.04 -11.45
N GLU A 52 -15.51 10.29 -11.45
CA GLU A 52 -14.10 10.65 -11.59
C GLU A 52 -13.63 11.23 -10.27
N ASP A 53 -12.47 10.77 -9.80
CA ASP A 53 -11.94 11.21 -8.51
C ASP A 53 -10.44 11.37 -8.61
N ASN A 54 -9.92 12.43 -8.02
CA ASN A 54 -8.47 12.63 -7.91
C ASN A 54 -8.01 12.02 -6.60
N GLU A 55 -7.03 11.15 -6.68
CA GLU A 55 -6.58 10.39 -5.53
C GLU A 55 -5.07 10.35 -5.41
N TYR A 56 -4.60 10.02 -4.21
CA TYR A 56 -3.21 9.65 -3.96
C TYR A 56 -3.13 8.13 -4.07
N LEU A 57 -2.16 7.65 -4.82
CA LEU A 57 -1.88 6.22 -4.93
C LEU A 57 -0.77 5.86 -3.95
N ILE A 58 -1.00 4.83 -3.15
CA ILE A 58 -0.07 4.41 -2.11
C ILE A 58 0.51 3.04 -2.49
N HIS A 59 1.83 2.95 -2.61
CA HIS A 59 2.55 1.70 -2.83
C HIS A 59 3.38 1.38 -1.60
N VAL A 60 3.12 0.21 -1.01
CA VAL A 60 3.79 -0.27 0.19
C VAL A 60 4.67 -1.46 -0.19
N LYS A 61 5.98 -1.32 -0.04
CA LYS A 61 6.91 -2.39 -0.37
C LYS A 61 7.22 -3.22 0.88
N THR A 62 6.97 -4.51 0.77
CA THR A 62 7.04 -5.43 1.91
C THR A 62 7.21 -6.88 1.43
N THR A 63 7.04 -7.82 2.34
CA THR A 63 7.02 -9.26 2.04
C THR A 63 5.60 -9.81 2.20
N ILE A 64 5.32 -10.91 1.51
CA ILE A 64 3.96 -11.45 1.43
C ILE A 64 3.38 -11.84 2.79
N ASP A 65 4.22 -12.26 3.72
CA ASP A 65 3.79 -12.64 5.07
C ASP A 65 3.24 -11.47 5.89
N LYS A 66 3.48 -10.22 5.43
CA LYS A 66 2.99 -9.02 6.12
C LYS A 66 1.65 -8.52 5.58
N PHE A 67 1.14 -9.10 4.51
CA PHE A 67 -0.05 -8.58 3.84
C PHE A 67 -1.26 -8.45 4.77
N ASN A 68 -1.58 -9.50 5.52
CA ASN A 68 -2.78 -9.47 6.38
C ASN A 68 -2.69 -8.40 7.47
N GLU A 69 -1.52 -8.24 8.05
CA GLU A 69 -1.29 -7.22 9.08
C GLU A 69 -1.43 -5.82 8.49
N ILE A 70 -0.85 -5.60 7.32
CA ILE A 70 -0.96 -4.32 6.59
C ILE A 70 -2.40 -4.04 6.21
N ARG A 71 -3.12 -5.03 5.69
CA ARG A 71 -4.53 -4.88 5.33
C ARG A 71 -5.36 -4.41 6.51
N LYS A 72 -5.17 -5.01 7.68
CA LYS A 72 -5.92 -4.65 8.89
C LYS A 72 -5.66 -3.20 9.30
N ILE A 73 -4.41 -2.76 9.20
CA ILE A 73 -4.06 -1.37 9.54
C ILE A 73 -4.68 -0.40 8.54
N ILE A 74 -4.60 -0.71 7.26
CA ILE A 74 -5.20 0.13 6.22
C ILE A 74 -6.71 0.24 6.42
N GLU A 75 -7.39 -0.89 6.65
CA GLU A 75 -8.83 -0.88 6.90
C GLU A 75 -9.22 0.00 8.09
N ARG A 76 -8.43 -0.06 9.16
CA ARG A 76 -8.71 0.73 10.36
C ARG A 76 -8.52 2.24 10.14
N LEU A 77 -7.51 2.63 9.37
CA LEU A 77 -7.14 4.03 9.20
C LEU A 77 -7.76 4.70 7.97
N HIS A 78 -8.31 3.92 7.06
CA HIS A 78 -8.82 4.43 5.79
C HIS A 78 -10.12 5.20 5.96
N ASN A 79 -10.32 6.20 5.10
CA ASN A 79 -11.53 7.02 5.09
C ASN A 79 -12.66 6.45 4.22
N TYR A 80 -12.37 5.43 3.40
CA TYR A 80 -13.39 4.77 2.58
C TYR A 80 -13.98 3.59 3.33
N GLU A 81 -15.27 3.32 3.10
CA GLU A 81 -15.92 2.14 3.65
C GLU A 81 -15.36 0.86 3.03
N THR A 82 -15.12 0.89 1.72
CA THR A 82 -14.57 -0.24 0.98
C THR A 82 -13.30 0.19 0.24
N PRO A 83 -12.16 0.26 0.92
CA PRO A 83 -10.92 0.68 0.26
C PRO A 83 -10.38 -0.42 -0.67
N GLU A 84 -9.72 0.00 -1.75
CA GLU A 84 -8.93 -0.93 -2.54
C GLU A 84 -7.72 -1.34 -1.73
N ILE A 85 -7.52 -2.62 -1.53
CA ILE A 85 -6.31 -3.16 -0.90
C ILE A 85 -5.93 -4.40 -1.68
N ILE A 86 -4.93 -4.27 -2.53
CA ILE A 86 -4.48 -5.38 -3.37
C ILE A 86 -2.98 -5.55 -3.24
N SER A 87 -2.47 -6.71 -3.60
CA SER A 87 -1.03 -6.94 -3.65
C SER A 87 -0.60 -7.23 -5.09
N LEU A 88 0.57 -6.68 -5.44
CA LEU A 88 1.23 -6.92 -6.69
C LEU A 88 2.51 -7.68 -6.39
N GLU A 89 2.74 -8.80 -7.06
CA GLU A 89 3.97 -9.55 -6.84
C GLU A 89 5.15 -8.84 -7.50
N ILE A 90 6.24 -8.70 -6.75
CA ILE A 90 7.51 -8.24 -7.31
C ILE A 90 8.22 -9.50 -7.80
N LEU A 91 8.15 -9.75 -9.09
CA LEU A 91 8.68 -10.98 -9.67
C LEU A 91 10.20 -11.02 -9.60
N GLU A 92 10.84 -9.92 -9.96
CA GLU A 92 12.30 -9.81 -9.95
C GLU A 92 12.71 -8.44 -9.43
N GLY A 93 13.85 -8.37 -8.81
CA GLY A 93 14.42 -7.13 -8.32
C GLY A 93 15.92 -7.28 -8.05
N ASN A 94 16.57 -6.15 -7.87
CA ASN A 94 17.97 -6.11 -7.49
C ASN A 94 18.14 -6.80 -6.13
N GLU A 95 19.05 -7.77 -6.04
CA GLU A 95 19.23 -8.57 -4.83
C GLU A 95 19.53 -7.73 -3.59
N LYS A 96 20.37 -6.72 -3.73
CA LYS A 96 20.71 -5.84 -2.61
C LYS A 96 19.50 -5.04 -2.14
N TYR A 97 18.67 -4.61 -3.08
CA TYR A 97 17.46 -3.87 -2.74
C TYR A 97 16.42 -4.77 -2.05
N LEU A 98 16.20 -5.96 -2.57
CA LEU A 98 15.27 -6.92 -1.98
C LEU A 98 15.73 -7.32 -0.57
N LYS A 99 17.04 -7.49 -0.39
CA LYS A 99 17.59 -7.76 0.93
C LYS A 99 17.34 -6.59 1.88
N TRP A 100 17.48 -5.36 1.38
CA TRP A 100 17.20 -4.18 2.19
C TRP A 100 15.75 -4.16 2.66
N ILE A 101 14.79 -4.49 1.77
CA ILE A 101 13.39 -4.60 2.16
C ILE A 101 13.23 -5.58 3.32
N GLN A 102 13.84 -6.75 3.19
CA GLN A 102 13.76 -7.77 4.22
C GLN A 102 14.39 -7.35 5.55
N ASP A 103 15.54 -6.69 5.49
CA ASP A 103 16.27 -6.26 6.69
C ASP A 103 15.53 -5.16 7.46
N GLU A 104 14.72 -4.35 6.80
CA GLU A 104 13.96 -3.28 7.46
C GLU A 104 12.65 -3.76 8.07
N ILE A 105 12.26 -4.98 7.81
CA ILE A 105 11.01 -5.59 8.30
C ILE A 105 11.32 -6.56 9.44
N ASP A 106 10.49 -6.57 10.44
CA ASP A 106 10.60 -7.51 11.55
C ASP A 106 10.12 -8.92 11.21
#